data_398a02c1c4cdecb393296c7225f3de88
#
_entry.id   398a02c1c4cdecb393296c7225f3de88
#
_cell.length_a   1.000
_cell.length_b   1.000
_cell.length_c   1.000
_cell.angle_alpha   90.00
_cell.angle_beta   90.00
_cell.angle_gamma   90.00
#
_symmetry.space_group_name_H-M   'P 1'
#
loop_
_entity.id
_entity.type
_entity.pdbx_description
1 polymer ?
#
loop_
_entity_poly.entity_id
_entity_poly.type
_entity_poly.pdbx_seq_one_letter_code
_entity_poly.pdbx_strand_id
1 'polypeptide(L)'
;MFSKKKNPKISLFIDNLNQLKSISGFDLKRVYFDGNCLYNNPEDYYENIPKLLEEASLMTPDAELVWVLSSFINEKEASKCNEIVKELESKGIIISVMGDFPGMGEIFDCPIYGNHNLNVWNSFTVKNLKEAGFDGLILSSELSGNEIKQLVSKNNTTDIDLEMIVNGNLEVIVSKDDFSNLNDGKDFIIHNNADYAILEDKKRKKFKYKVLFDYNKQSHIINKDCLCLIEEMNEIKQLGIDSIILDCRYSNEKYTTNILSIYNDSLKDRDDEELSKYKYQIMDFSQSYINKGNYIEGRLHEDKHENS
;
A
#
# COMPACT_ATOMS: atom_id res chain seq x y z
N MET A 1 -9.38 16.65 -29.17
CA MET A 1 -8.12 17.16 -28.56
C MET A 1 -7.87 16.32 -27.33
N PHE A 2 -6.94 15.38 -27.38
CA PHE A 2 -6.53 14.63 -26.18
C PHE A 2 -5.78 15.64 -25.30
N SER A 3 -6.32 15.99 -24.13
CA SER A 3 -5.55 16.70 -23.13
C SER A 3 -4.29 15.88 -22.85
N LYS A 4 -3.11 16.50 -22.83
CA LYS A 4 -1.90 15.84 -22.35
C LYS A 4 -2.24 15.27 -20.97
N LYS A 5 -2.28 13.94 -20.84
CA LYS A 5 -2.47 13.31 -19.54
C LYS A 5 -1.34 13.82 -18.64
N LYS A 6 -1.70 14.29 -17.46
CA LYS A 6 -0.73 14.72 -16.45
C LYS A 6 0.00 13.48 -15.95
N ASN A 7 1.32 13.56 -15.75
CA ASN A 7 2.05 12.48 -15.10
C ASN A 7 1.41 12.15 -13.72
N PRO A 8 1.36 10.89 -13.33
CA PRO A 8 0.88 10.53 -12.00
C PRO A 8 1.76 11.21 -10.94
N LYS A 9 1.18 11.56 -9.80
CA LYS A 9 1.92 11.99 -8.62
C LYS A 9 2.46 10.77 -7.87
N ILE A 10 3.28 11.00 -6.84
CA ILE A 10 3.75 9.96 -5.94
C ILE A 10 2.95 10.02 -4.63
N SER A 11 2.45 8.88 -4.19
CA SER A 11 1.96 8.62 -2.85
C SER A 11 2.87 7.59 -2.16
N LEU A 12 2.94 7.61 -0.83
CA LEU A 12 3.90 6.80 -0.08
C LEU A 12 3.21 6.08 1.07
N PHE A 13 3.38 4.76 1.19
CA PHE A 13 3.08 4.01 2.41
C PHE A 13 4.30 3.99 3.32
N ILE A 14 4.08 4.31 4.60
CA ILE A 14 5.07 4.25 5.67
C ILE A 14 4.45 3.71 6.95
N ASP A 15 5.29 3.25 7.87
CA ASP A 15 4.86 2.71 9.16
C ASP A 15 5.50 3.40 10.38
N ASN A 16 6.39 4.39 10.18
CA ASN A 16 7.01 5.11 11.29
C ASN A 16 7.42 6.55 10.94
N LEU A 17 7.54 7.38 11.99
CA LEU A 17 7.88 8.80 11.86
C LEU A 17 9.31 9.08 11.36
N ASN A 18 10.25 8.14 11.54
CA ASN A 18 11.61 8.35 11.06
C ASN A 18 11.66 8.35 9.53
N GLN A 19 10.84 7.52 8.90
CA GLN A 19 10.68 7.57 7.44
C GLN A 19 10.16 8.93 7.00
N LEU A 20 9.17 9.54 7.67
CA LEU A 20 8.69 10.90 7.37
C LEU A 20 9.79 11.95 7.46
N LYS A 21 10.62 11.91 8.50
CA LYS A 21 11.75 12.83 8.65
C LYS A 21 12.71 12.75 7.48
N SER A 22 12.90 11.54 6.94
CA SER A 22 13.87 11.30 5.86
C SER A 22 13.43 11.77 4.48
N ILE A 23 12.13 12.05 4.29
CA ILE A 23 11.53 12.40 2.99
C ILE A 23 11.11 13.86 2.87
N SER A 24 11.51 14.71 3.80
CA SER A 24 11.25 16.15 3.77
C SER A 24 11.73 16.77 2.46
N GLY A 25 10.87 17.57 1.82
CA GLY A 25 11.18 18.27 0.56
C GLY A 25 10.77 17.52 -0.72
N PHE A 26 10.23 16.33 -0.65
CA PHE A 26 9.61 15.67 -1.80
C PHE A 26 8.16 16.13 -2.00
N ASP A 27 7.74 16.36 -3.26
CA ASP A 27 6.35 16.66 -3.62
C ASP A 27 5.55 15.36 -3.65
N LEU A 28 4.85 15.06 -2.56
CA LEU A 28 3.99 13.89 -2.43
C LEU A 28 2.52 14.29 -2.54
N LYS A 29 1.72 13.43 -3.17
CA LYS A 29 0.26 13.58 -3.17
C LYS A 29 -0.31 13.19 -1.82
N ARG A 30 0.06 11.99 -1.33
CA ARG A 30 -0.42 11.42 -0.07
C ARG A 30 0.68 10.70 0.67
N VAL A 31 0.55 10.71 1.98
CA VAL A 31 1.29 9.83 2.88
C VAL A 31 0.28 8.96 3.60
N TYR A 32 0.34 7.66 3.32
CA TYR A 32 -0.43 6.62 3.98
C TYR A 32 0.35 6.15 5.20
N PHE A 33 -0.10 6.53 6.40
CA PHE A 33 0.54 6.17 7.65
C PHE A 33 -0.12 4.93 8.24
N ASP A 34 0.63 3.83 8.29
CA ASP A 34 0.20 2.54 8.80
C ASP A 34 0.87 2.23 10.15
N GLY A 35 0.22 2.64 11.23
CA GLY A 35 0.71 2.39 12.60
C GLY A 35 0.24 1.08 13.22
N ASN A 36 -0.44 0.21 12.46
CA ASN A 36 -1.13 -0.96 13.01
C ASN A 36 -0.21 -1.96 13.70
N CYS A 37 1.00 -2.18 13.16
CA CYS A 37 1.98 -3.11 13.71
C CYS A 37 2.97 -2.48 14.70
N LEU A 38 2.76 -1.23 15.12
CA LEU A 38 3.63 -0.56 16.11
C LEU A 38 3.34 -0.98 17.56
N TYR A 39 2.17 -1.52 17.80
CA TYR A 39 1.70 -1.88 19.14
C TYR A 39 1.20 -3.33 19.16
N ASN A 40 1.26 -3.95 20.33
CA ASN A 40 0.90 -5.35 20.52
C ASN A 40 -0.50 -5.56 21.15
N ASN A 41 -1.21 -4.48 21.43
CA ASN A 41 -2.55 -4.52 22.01
C ASN A 41 -3.35 -3.25 21.68
N PRO A 42 -4.69 -3.32 21.70
CA PRO A 42 -5.56 -2.19 21.37
C PRO A 42 -5.44 -0.99 22.33
N GLU A 43 -5.15 -1.22 23.60
CA GLU A 43 -5.08 -0.15 24.61
C GLU A 43 -3.93 0.80 24.27
N ASP A 44 -2.73 0.27 24.12
CA ASP A 44 -1.53 1.06 23.76
C ASP A 44 -1.69 1.71 22.38
N TYR A 45 -2.26 0.99 21.40
CA TYR A 45 -2.50 1.54 20.07
C TYR A 45 -3.38 2.78 20.12
N TYR A 46 -4.59 2.67 20.70
CA TYR A 46 -5.55 3.78 20.73
C TYR A 46 -5.14 4.93 21.65
N GLU A 47 -4.27 4.70 22.64
CA GLU A 47 -3.70 5.77 23.47
C GLU A 47 -2.67 6.61 22.69
N ASN A 48 -1.90 5.98 21.80
CA ASN A 48 -0.74 6.63 21.19
C ASN A 48 -0.95 7.05 19.74
N ILE A 49 -1.85 6.39 18.98
CA ILE A 49 -2.06 6.70 17.56
C ILE A 49 -2.46 8.16 17.29
N PRO A 50 -3.30 8.82 18.14
CA PRO A 50 -3.64 10.23 17.92
C PRO A 50 -2.41 11.14 17.93
N LYS A 51 -1.46 10.91 18.84
CA LYS A 51 -0.21 11.68 18.93
C LYS A 51 0.69 11.47 17.72
N LEU A 52 0.79 10.20 17.25
CA LEU A 52 1.56 9.88 16.06
C LEU A 52 0.99 10.55 14.81
N LEU A 53 -0.34 10.58 14.66
CA LEU A 53 -1.00 11.26 13.56
C LEU A 53 -0.82 12.78 13.62
N GLU A 54 -0.87 13.37 14.83
CA GLU A 54 -0.58 14.79 15.06
C GLU A 54 0.87 15.12 14.64
N GLU A 55 1.86 14.34 15.09
CA GLU A 55 3.26 14.51 14.70
C GLU A 55 3.47 14.30 13.17
N ALA A 56 2.82 13.28 12.60
CA ALA A 56 2.90 13.02 11.18
C ALA A 56 2.34 14.18 10.34
N SER A 57 1.22 14.78 10.75
CA SER A 57 0.61 15.92 10.04
C SER A 57 1.52 17.14 10.00
N LEU A 58 2.27 17.39 11.08
CA LEU A 58 3.25 18.48 11.14
C LEU A 58 4.45 18.26 10.19
N MET A 59 4.76 17.01 9.88
CA MET A 59 5.86 16.62 8.99
C MET A 59 5.44 16.56 7.51
N THR A 60 4.14 16.59 7.21
CA THR A 60 3.58 16.47 5.87
C THR A 60 2.67 17.63 5.49
N PRO A 61 3.12 18.91 5.66
CA PRO A 61 2.23 20.07 5.50
C PRO A 61 1.70 20.23 4.06
N ASP A 62 2.41 19.71 3.08
CA ASP A 62 2.09 19.84 1.64
C ASP A 62 1.49 18.55 1.05
N ALA A 63 1.40 17.47 1.82
CA ALA A 63 0.82 16.21 1.40
C ALA A 63 -0.42 15.86 2.23
N GLU A 64 -1.37 15.18 1.63
CA GLU A 64 -2.53 14.66 2.36
C GLU A 64 -2.09 13.49 3.25
N LEU A 65 -2.31 13.61 4.57
CA LEU A 65 -2.07 12.52 5.51
C LEU A 65 -3.29 11.61 5.57
N VAL A 66 -3.06 10.33 5.30
CA VAL A 66 -4.10 9.30 5.32
C VAL A 66 -3.76 8.26 6.40
N TRP A 67 -4.60 8.12 7.39
CA TRP A 67 -4.47 7.08 8.40
C TRP A 67 -4.96 5.75 7.86
N VAL A 68 -4.09 4.74 7.83
CA VAL A 68 -4.44 3.38 7.41
C VAL A 68 -5.05 2.63 8.59
N LEU A 69 -6.32 2.29 8.48
CA LEU A 69 -7.04 1.52 9.48
C LEU A 69 -6.65 0.03 9.41
N SER A 70 -6.74 -0.67 10.54
CA SER A 70 -6.58 -2.13 10.56
C SER A 70 -7.67 -2.79 9.70
N SER A 71 -7.33 -3.89 9.04
CA SER A 71 -8.30 -4.75 8.38
C SER A 71 -9.28 -5.35 9.41
N PHE A 72 -10.43 -5.78 8.99
CA PHE A 72 -11.42 -6.45 9.85
C PHE A 72 -11.80 -5.71 11.15
N ILE A 73 -11.81 -4.39 11.17
CA ILE A 73 -12.34 -3.64 12.30
C ILE A 73 -13.86 -3.84 12.41
N ASN A 74 -14.37 -3.90 13.64
CA ASN A 74 -15.81 -3.95 13.91
C ASN A 74 -16.38 -2.54 14.06
N GLU A 75 -17.72 -2.42 14.14
CA GLU A 75 -18.41 -1.13 14.26
C GLU A 75 -17.95 -0.29 15.45
N LYS A 76 -17.67 -0.93 16.60
CA LYS A 76 -17.18 -0.22 17.80
C LYS A 76 -15.79 0.36 17.58
N GLU A 77 -14.90 -0.40 16.93
CA GLU A 77 -13.56 0.06 16.58
C GLU A 77 -13.62 1.16 15.53
N ALA A 78 -14.46 1.02 14.51
CA ALA A 78 -14.68 2.04 13.50
C ALA A 78 -15.21 3.34 14.10
N SER A 79 -16.17 3.27 15.04
CA SER A 79 -16.67 4.42 15.79
C SER A 79 -15.56 5.10 16.59
N LYS A 80 -14.71 4.32 17.27
CA LYS A 80 -13.55 4.85 18.00
C LYS A 80 -12.54 5.54 17.09
N CYS A 81 -12.28 4.97 15.91
CA CYS A 81 -11.43 5.63 14.91
C CYS A 81 -12.04 6.96 14.45
N ASN A 82 -13.36 7.02 14.21
CA ASN A 82 -14.03 8.27 13.85
C ASN A 82 -13.99 9.32 14.97
N GLU A 83 -14.07 8.92 16.25
CA GLU A 83 -13.87 9.82 17.38
C GLU A 83 -12.47 10.44 17.38
N ILE A 84 -11.43 9.66 17.06
CA ILE A 84 -10.05 10.15 16.94
C ILE A 84 -9.93 11.14 15.77
N VAL A 85 -10.53 10.85 14.61
CA VAL A 85 -10.55 11.78 13.48
C VAL A 85 -11.17 13.11 13.88
N LYS A 86 -12.33 13.10 14.55
CA LYS A 86 -13.03 14.31 15.03
C LYS A 86 -12.23 15.06 16.08
N GLU A 87 -11.53 14.36 16.97
CA GLU A 87 -10.63 14.99 17.94
C GLU A 87 -9.50 15.76 17.25
N LEU A 88 -8.84 15.13 16.26
CA LEU A 88 -7.77 15.78 15.50
C LEU A 88 -8.30 16.99 14.71
N GLU A 89 -9.45 16.85 14.06
CA GLU A 89 -10.10 17.95 13.34
C GLU A 89 -10.42 19.13 14.28
N SER A 90 -10.87 18.87 15.51
CA SER A 90 -11.11 19.91 16.51
C SER A 90 -9.85 20.70 16.90
N LYS A 91 -8.68 20.11 16.71
CA LYS A 91 -7.34 20.73 16.87
C LYS A 91 -6.84 21.41 15.59
N GLY A 92 -7.63 21.41 14.52
CA GLY A 92 -7.25 21.94 13.20
C GLY A 92 -6.38 21.01 12.37
N ILE A 93 -6.30 19.73 12.73
CA ILE A 93 -5.55 18.69 12.01
C ILE A 93 -6.53 17.90 11.16
N ILE A 94 -6.42 18.08 9.84
CA ILE A 94 -7.27 17.37 8.88
C ILE A 94 -6.52 16.13 8.40
N ILE A 95 -7.13 14.96 8.58
CA ILE A 95 -6.64 13.68 8.06
C ILE A 95 -7.73 12.97 7.29
N SER A 96 -7.32 12.12 6.38
CA SER A 96 -8.16 11.17 5.67
C SER A 96 -7.99 9.77 6.26
N VAL A 97 -8.87 8.85 5.92
CA VAL A 97 -8.78 7.45 6.36
C VAL A 97 -8.70 6.50 5.17
N MET A 98 -8.02 5.38 5.35
CA MET A 98 -7.99 4.28 4.39
C MET A 98 -8.44 3.00 5.06
N GLY A 99 -9.24 2.21 4.37
CA GLY A 99 -9.67 0.90 4.84
C GLY A 99 -10.14 0.00 3.72
N ASP A 100 -10.63 -1.17 4.09
CA ASP A 100 -10.98 -2.22 3.16
C ASP A 100 -12.42 -2.76 3.33
N PHE A 101 -13.33 -1.96 3.89
CA PHE A 101 -14.74 -2.33 4.00
C PHE A 101 -15.67 -1.26 3.40
N PRO A 102 -16.70 -1.68 2.64
CA PRO A 102 -17.55 -0.74 1.85
C PRO A 102 -18.39 0.24 2.69
N GLY A 103 -18.66 -0.06 3.96
CA GLY A 103 -19.49 0.80 4.84
C GLY A 103 -18.78 2.01 5.42
N MET A 104 -17.55 2.31 5.03
CA MET A 104 -16.79 3.44 5.59
C MET A 104 -17.49 4.78 5.39
N GLY A 105 -18.13 4.99 4.24
CA GLY A 105 -18.84 6.23 3.93
C GLY A 105 -20.03 6.56 4.84
N GLU A 106 -20.53 5.57 5.58
CA GLU A 106 -21.59 5.77 6.58
C GLU A 106 -21.03 6.15 7.98
N ILE A 107 -19.73 5.97 8.20
CA ILE A 107 -19.09 6.12 9.52
C ILE A 107 -18.22 7.36 9.57
N PHE A 108 -17.44 7.64 8.53
CA PHE A 108 -16.45 8.71 8.52
C PHE A 108 -16.93 9.94 7.76
N ASP A 109 -16.75 11.12 8.38
CA ASP A 109 -17.06 12.43 7.78
C ASP A 109 -15.83 13.09 7.13
N CYS A 110 -14.74 12.36 6.90
CA CYS A 110 -13.52 12.80 6.23
C CYS A 110 -13.32 12.09 4.90
N PRO A 111 -12.36 12.50 4.04
CA PRO A 111 -12.06 11.78 2.79
C PRO A 111 -11.66 10.33 3.06
N ILE A 112 -12.13 9.42 2.22
CA ILE A 112 -12.00 7.96 2.39
C ILE A 112 -11.29 7.35 1.19
N TYR A 113 -10.27 6.55 1.47
CA TYR A 113 -9.51 5.81 0.46
C TYR A 113 -9.68 4.31 0.63
N GLY A 114 -9.90 3.63 -0.48
CA GLY A 114 -10.00 2.17 -0.51
C GLY A 114 -8.64 1.51 -0.68
N ASN A 115 -8.30 0.59 0.24
CA ASN A 115 -7.07 -0.17 0.19
C ASN A 115 -7.10 -1.22 -0.95
N HIS A 116 -5.94 -1.70 -1.38
CA HIS A 116 -5.81 -2.73 -2.42
C HIS A 116 -6.54 -4.04 -2.08
N ASN A 117 -6.76 -4.33 -0.79
CA ASN A 117 -7.54 -5.46 -0.29
C ASN A 117 -9.03 -5.43 -0.67
N LEU A 118 -9.56 -4.27 -1.10
CA LEU A 118 -10.90 -4.18 -1.71
C LEU A 118 -10.99 -4.87 -3.07
N ASN A 119 -9.88 -5.32 -3.61
CA ASN A 119 -9.80 -6.06 -4.88
C ASN A 119 -10.51 -5.33 -6.03
N VAL A 120 -10.11 -4.09 -6.26
CA VAL A 120 -10.68 -3.25 -7.33
C VAL A 120 -10.16 -3.73 -8.68
N TRP A 121 -10.92 -4.60 -9.35
CA TRP A 121 -10.53 -5.23 -10.62
C TRP A 121 -11.25 -4.71 -11.87
N ASN A 122 -12.31 -3.95 -11.70
CA ASN A 122 -13.12 -3.50 -12.83
C ASN A 122 -13.83 -2.18 -12.53
N SER A 123 -14.31 -1.53 -13.60
CA SER A 123 -15.00 -0.25 -13.53
C SER A 123 -16.33 -0.29 -12.76
N PHE A 124 -16.96 -1.46 -12.65
CA PHE A 124 -18.18 -1.64 -11.87
C PHE A 124 -17.91 -1.50 -10.36
N THR A 125 -16.81 -2.13 -9.88
CA THR A 125 -16.35 -1.99 -8.50
C THR A 125 -16.01 -0.53 -8.18
N VAL A 126 -15.29 0.17 -9.08
CA VAL A 126 -14.95 1.59 -8.90
C VAL A 126 -16.22 2.43 -8.74
N LYS A 127 -17.21 2.23 -9.62
CA LYS A 127 -18.48 2.96 -9.55
C LYS A 127 -19.21 2.73 -8.23
N ASN A 128 -19.35 1.47 -7.81
CA ASN A 128 -20.07 1.13 -6.58
C ASN A 128 -19.36 1.70 -5.34
N LEU A 129 -18.03 1.66 -5.28
CA LEU A 129 -17.28 2.23 -4.17
C LEU A 129 -17.36 3.77 -4.16
N LYS A 130 -17.37 4.42 -5.33
CA LYS A 130 -17.65 5.86 -5.41
C LYS A 130 -19.05 6.20 -4.86
N GLU A 131 -20.08 5.43 -5.23
CA GLU A 131 -21.44 5.58 -4.71
C GLU A 131 -21.51 5.31 -3.19
N ALA A 132 -20.61 4.47 -2.66
CA ALA A 132 -20.44 4.21 -1.22
C ALA A 132 -19.63 5.28 -0.48
N GLY A 133 -19.20 6.36 -1.15
CA GLY A 133 -18.55 7.51 -0.54
C GLY A 133 -17.03 7.50 -0.55
N PHE A 134 -16.38 6.63 -1.32
CA PHE A 134 -14.92 6.65 -1.48
C PHE A 134 -14.47 7.78 -2.41
N ASP A 135 -13.39 8.48 -2.03
CA ASP A 135 -12.74 9.56 -2.79
C ASP A 135 -11.61 9.05 -3.67
N GLY A 136 -10.99 7.94 -3.30
CA GLY A 136 -9.95 7.29 -4.09
C GLY A 136 -9.81 5.81 -3.79
N LEU A 137 -9.19 5.08 -4.72
CA LEU A 137 -9.06 3.62 -4.66
C LEU A 137 -7.68 3.19 -5.11
N ILE A 138 -7.07 2.28 -4.36
CA ILE A 138 -5.89 1.56 -4.81
C ILE A 138 -6.36 0.35 -5.64
N LEU A 139 -5.91 0.29 -6.88
CA LEU A 139 -6.19 -0.83 -7.77
C LEU A 139 -5.52 -2.11 -7.27
N SER A 140 -6.15 -3.25 -7.52
CA SER A 140 -5.58 -4.54 -7.16
C SER A 140 -4.23 -4.76 -7.83
N SER A 141 -3.24 -5.20 -7.08
CA SER A 141 -1.91 -5.58 -7.58
C SER A 141 -1.91 -6.85 -8.46
N GLU A 142 -3.06 -7.51 -8.58
CA GLU A 142 -3.25 -8.66 -9.45
C GLU A 142 -3.62 -8.28 -10.90
N LEU A 143 -3.89 -7.00 -11.17
CA LEU A 143 -4.17 -6.52 -12.51
C LEU A 143 -2.90 -6.38 -13.35
N SER A 144 -2.99 -6.81 -14.61
CA SER A 144 -1.99 -6.48 -15.63
C SER A 144 -2.11 -5.02 -16.08
N GLY A 145 -1.05 -4.47 -16.67
CA GLY A 145 -1.04 -3.12 -17.24
C GLY A 145 -2.15 -2.91 -18.27
N ASN A 146 -2.46 -3.94 -19.09
CA ASN A 146 -3.55 -3.90 -20.06
C ASN A 146 -4.93 -3.82 -19.39
N GLU A 147 -5.15 -4.57 -18.31
CA GLU A 147 -6.41 -4.53 -17.56
C GLU A 147 -6.59 -3.18 -16.86
N ILE A 148 -5.53 -2.62 -16.27
CA ILE A 148 -5.52 -1.27 -15.68
C ILE A 148 -5.89 -0.23 -16.75
N LYS A 149 -5.27 -0.29 -17.92
CA LYS A 149 -5.56 0.61 -19.04
C LYS A 149 -7.04 0.56 -19.45
N GLN A 150 -7.62 -0.63 -19.56
CA GLN A 150 -9.03 -0.81 -19.87
C GLN A 150 -9.93 -0.28 -18.77
N LEU A 151 -9.59 -0.54 -17.50
CA LEU A 151 -10.33 -0.06 -16.33
C LEU A 151 -10.36 1.47 -16.31
N VAL A 152 -9.20 2.12 -16.40
CA VAL A 152 -9.07 3.58 -16.36
C VAL A 152 -9.80 4.22 -17.54
N SER A 153 -9.70 3.63 -18.75
CA SER A 153 -10.39 4.17 -19.93
C SER A 153 -11.92 4.20 -19.79
N LYS A 154 -12.50 3.25 -19.06
CA LYS A 154 -13.95 3.17 -18.78
C LYS A 154 -14.39 4.07 -17.63
N ASN A 155 -13.46 4.53 -16.80
CA ASN A 155 -13.76 5.38 -15.63
C ASN A 155 -13.46 6.88 -15.85
N ASN A 156 -13.17 7.30 -17.07
CA ASN A 156 -12.89 8.71 -17.41
C ASN A 156 -14.00 9.71 -17.04
N THR A 157 -15.15 9.25 -16.60
CA THR A 157 -16.29 10.07 -16.18
C THR A 157 -16.53 10.03 -14.66
N THR A 158 -15.79 9.23 -13.92
CA THR A 158 -15.90 9.16 -12.47
C THR A 158 -14.85 10.08 -11.85
N ASP A 159 -15.32 11.01 -11.02
CA ASP A 159 -14.47 11.88 -10.21
C ASP A 159 -14.01 11.11 -8.96
N ILE A 160 -13.11 10.15 -9.15
CA ILE A 160 -12.50 9.33 -8.11
C ILE A 160 -11.04 9.10 -8.44
N ASP A 161 -10.18 9.29 -7.47
CA ASP A 161 -8.74 9.05 -7.62
C ASP A 161 -8.43 7.55 -7.77
N LEU A 162 -7.67 7.19 -8.79
CA LEU A 162 -7.18 5.82 -9.01
C LEU A 162 -5.67 5.77 -8.84
N GLU A 163 -5.22 4.91 -7.95
CA GLU A 163 -3.82 4.74 -7.59
C GLU A 163 -3.37 3.28 -7.77
N MET A 164 -2.09 3.06 -8.00
CA MET A 164 -1.52 1.72 -8.07
C MET A 164 -0.18 1.62 -7.35
N ILE A 165 0.06 0.48 -6.71
CA ILE A 165 1.36 0.19 -6.10
C ILE A 165 2.33 -0.20 -7.21
N VAL A 166 3.50 0.45 -7.25
CA VAL A 166 4.55 0.20 -8.25
C VAL A 166 5.85 -0.31 -7.63
N ASN A 167 5.98 -0.21 -6.31
CA ASN A 167 7.13 -0.72 -5.57
C ASN A 167 6.74 -1.11 -4.15
N GLY A 168 7.31 -2.20 -3.65
CA GLY A 168 7.21 -2.64 -2.26
C GLY A 168 6.98 -4.13 -2.08
N ASN A 169 7.13 -4.60 -0.84
CA ASN A 169 6.79 -5.95 -0.44
C ASN A 169 5.29 -6.03 -0.14
N LEU A 170 4.52 -6.52 -1.10
CA LEU A 170 3.06 -6.53 -1.02
C LEU A 170 2.57 -7.40 0.13
N GLU A 171 1.58 -6.90 0.85
CA GLU A 171 0.75 -7.71 1.73
C GLU A 171 -0.18 -8.57 0.88
N VAL A 172 -0.04 -9.88 0.98
CA VAL A 172 -0.78 -10.85 0.15
C VAL A 172 -1.96 -11.47 0.85
N ILE A 173 -1.93 -11.56 2.18
CA ILE A 173 -3.03 -12.09 2.99
C ILE A 173 -3.06 -11.34 4.32
N VAL A 174 -4.27 -11.00 4.77
CA VAL A 174 -4.55 -10.63 6.17
C VAL A 174 -5.48 -11.68 6.75
N SER A 175 -5.17 -12.18 7.94
CA SER A 175 -5.98 -13.15 8.66
C SER A 175 -6.33 -12.65 10.06
N LYS A 176 -7.57 -12.91 10.49
CA LYS A 176 -7.97 -12.71 11.90
C LYS A 176 -7.29 -13.68 12.87
N ASP A 177 -6.76 -14.79 12.36
CA ASP A 177 -6.08 -15.77 13.19
C ASP A 177 -4.71 -15.25 13.63
N ASP A 178 -4.41 -15.41 14.90
CA ASP A 178 -3.11 -15.10 15.49
C ASP A 178 -2.10 -16.21 15.19
N PHE A 179 -1.27 -16.00 14.17
CA PHE A 179 -0.24 -16.97 13.78
C PHE A 179 0.96 -16.97 14.72
N SER A 180 1.07 -16.04 15.67
CA SER A 180 2.16 -16.04 16.67
C SER A 180 2.11 -17.27 17.58
N ASN A 181 0.91 -17.86 17.75
CA ASN A 181 0.66 -19.01 18.60
C ASN A 181 0.51 -20.33 17.83
N LEU A 182 0.69 -20.30 16.50
CA LEU A 182 0.60 -21.51 15.71
C LEU A 182 1.87 -22.37 15.84
N ASN A 183 1.66 -23.68 15.88
CA ASN A 183 2.72 -24.67 15.70
C ASN A 183 2.85 -25.03 14.22
N ASP A 184 3.93 -25.73 13.87
CA ASP A 184 4.12 -26.27 12.54
C ASP A 184 2.89 -27.02 12.03
N GLY A 185 2.40 -26.64 10.88
CA GLY A 185 1.31 -27.32 10.20
C GLY A 185 1.77 -28.51 9.36
N LYS A 186 0.82 -29.19 8.72
CA LYS A 186 1.11 -30.32 7.82
C LYS A 186 1.97 -29.87 6.62
N ASP A 187 1.67 -28.72 6.05
CA ASP A 187 2.28 -28.23 4.81
C ASP A 187 3.21 -27.02 5.01
N PHE A 188 3.34 -26.48 6.22
CA PHE A 188 4.17 -25.31 6.52
C PHE A 188 4.94 -25.46 7.84
N ILE A 189 6.01 -24.63 7.98
CA ILE A 189 6.79 -24.44 9.20
C ILE A 189 6.68 -22.97 9.60
N ILE A 190 6.55 -22.69 10.89
CA ILE A 190 6.56 -21.33 11.44
C ILE A 190 7.80 -21.16 12.30
N HIS A 191 8.61 -20.16 11.96
CA HIS A 191 9.77 -19.73 12.75
C HIS A 191 9.41 -18.42 13.44
N ASN A 192 9.04 -18.47 14.71
CA ASN A 192 8.68 -17.30 15.50
C ASN A 192 9.93 -16.53 15.96
N ASN A 193 9.89 -15.21 15.80
CA ASN A 193 10.80 -14.23 16.38
C ASN A 193 10.00 -13.29 17.29
N ALA A 194 10.69 -12.36 17.99
CA ALA A 194 10.05 -11.45 18.93
C ALA A 194 8.95 -10.57 18.26
N ASP A 195 9.25 -10.04 17.06
CA ASP A 195 8.41 -9.04 16.41
C ASP A 195 7.72 -9.54 15.13
N TYR A 196 8.06 -10.72 14.65
CA TYR A 196 7.49 -11.30 13.44
C TYR A 196 7.67 -12.82 13.41
N ALA A 197 6.96 -13.49 12.49
CA ALA A 197 7.23 -14.89 12.17
C ALA A 197 7.64 -15.05 10.71
N ILE A 198 8.28 -16.18 10.39
CA ILE A 198 8.50 -16.61 9.02
C ILE A 198 7.67 -17.85 8.76
N LEU A 199 6.79 -17.79 7.78
CA LEU A 199 6.03 -18.92 7.27
C LEU A 199 6.78 -19.53 6.09
N GLU A 200 7.14 -20.82 6.18
CA GLU A 200 7.86 -21.55 5.14
C GLU A 200 7.01 -22.73 4.63
N ASP A 201 6.83 -22.81 3.30
CA ASP A 201 6.17 -23.96 2.65
C ASP A 201 7.09 -25.19 2.69
N LYS A 202 6.62 -26.33 3.24
CA LYS A 202 7.42 -27.56 3.38
C LYS A 202 7.77 -28.21 2.05
N LYS A 203 6.89 -28.10 1.07
CA LYS A 203 7.07 -28.68 -0.27
C LYS A 203 7.91 -27.78 -1.16
N ARG A 204 7.65 -26.49 -1.06
CA ARG A 204 8.29 -25.44 -1.87
C ARG A 204 9.12 -24.52 -0.98
N LYS A 205 10.19 -25.03 -0.38
CA LYS A 205 11.05 -24.34 0.63
C LYS A 205 11.58 -22.96 0.20
N LYS A 206 11.53 -22.64 -1.09
CA LYS A 206 11.87 -21.30 -1.60
C LYS A 206 10.83 -20.24 -1.22
N PHE A 207 9.59 -20.65 -0.96
CA PHE A 207 8.52 -19.75 -0.56
C PHE A 207 8.58 -19.53 0.95
N LYS A 208 9.01 -18.34 1.32
CA LYS A 208 9.07 -17.86 2.70
C LYS A 208 8.38 -16.52 2.77
N TYR A 209 7.46 -16.37 3.69
CA TYR A 209 6.69 -15.15 3.88
C TYR A 209 6.98 -14.58 5.26
N LYS A 210 7.18 -13.27 5.35
CA LYS A 210 7.22 -12.58 6.64
C LYS A 210 5.79 -12.44 7.14
N VAL A 211 5.55 -12.76 8.40
CA VAL A 211 4.25 -12.57 9.06
C VAL A 211 4.43 -11.56 10.16
N LEU A 212 3.66 -10.48 10.09
CA LEU A 212 3.60 -9.43 11.09
C LEU A 212 2.28 -9.52 11.85
N PHE A 213 2.25 -8.96 13.04
CA PHE A 213 1.08 -8.97 13.89
C PHE A 213 0.70 -7.54 14.23
N ASP A 214 -0.56 -7.18 13.99
CA ASP A 214 -1.06 -5.88 14.37
C ASP A 214 -1.51 -5.85 15.85
N TYR A 215 -1.98 -4.68 16.30
CA TYR A 215 -2.45 -4.49 17.68
C TYR A 215 -3.66 -5.37 18.03
N ASN A 216 -4.43 -5.84 17.06
CA ASN A 216 -5.56 -6.78 17.21
C ASN A 216 -5.14 -8.25 17.07
N LYS A 217 -3.85 -8.54 16.97
CA LYS A 217 -3.29 -9.89 16.70
C LYS A 217 -3.70 -10.48 15.36
N GLN A 218 -4.13 -9.65 14.42
CA GLN A 218 -4.32 -10.09 13.05
C GLN A 218 -2.94 -10.37 12.43
N SER A 219 -2.87 -11.39 11.59
CA SER A 219 -1.64 -11.80 10.95
C SER A 219 -1.58 -11.25 9.53
N HIS A 220 -0.56 -10.46 9.24
CA HIS A 220 -0.28 -9.84 7.95
C HIS A 220 0.83 -10.61 7.26
N ILE A 221 0.51 -11.31 6.17
CA ILE A 221 1.46 -12.12 5.41
C ILE A 221 2.00 -11.28 4.26
N ILE A 222 3.30 -10.99 4.33
CA ILE A 222 4.01 -10.12 3.40
C ILE A 222 4.78 -10.96 2.39
N ASN A 223 4.67 -10.62 1.11
CA ASN A 223 5.44 -11.27 0.06
C ASN A 223 6.94 -11.08 0.28
N LYS A 224 7.70 -12.15 0.07
CA LYS A 224 9.16 -12.11 0.19
C LYS A 224 9.79 -11.22 -0.87
N ASP A 225 9.31 -11.31 -2.10
CA ASP A 225 9.87 -10.58 -3.22
C ASP A 225 9.21 -9.20 -3.34
N CYS A 226 10.01 -8.19 -3.63
CA CYS A 226 9.55 -6.82 -3.78
C CYS A 226 9.01 -6.58 -5.20
N LEU A 227 7.80 -6.06 -5.31
CA LEU A 227 7.29 -5.51 -6.56
C LEU A 227 8.19 -4.35 -7.00
N CYS A 228 8.59 -4.32 -8.25
CA CYS A 228 9.36 -3.22 -8.84
C CYS A 228 9.00 -3.01 -10.30
N LEU A 229 8.22 -1.95 -10.57
CA LEU A 229 7.77 -1.60 -11.93
C LEU A 229 8.54 -0.41 -12.51
N ILE A 230 9.78 -0.19 -12.08
CA ILE A 230 10.59 0.97 -12.53
C ILE A 230 10.84 0.95 -14.04
N GLU A 231 11.03 -0.22 -14.65
CA GLU A 231 11.21 -0.35 -16.09
C GLU A 231 9.93 -0.05 -16.89
N GLU A 232 8.75 -0.15 -16.26
CA GLU A 232 7.44 0.06 -16.86
C GLU A 232 6.94 1.51 -16.73
N MET A 233 7.74 2.40 -16.14
CA MET A 233 7.29 3.76 -15.81
C MET A 233 6.88 4.57 -17.04
N ASN A 234 7.49 4.33 -18.22
CA ASN A 234 7.08 5.00 -19.45
C ASN A 234 5.66 4.61 -19.90
N GLU A 235 5.26 3.36 -19.68
CA GLU A 235 3.89 2.89 -19.92
C GLU A 235 2.96 3.40 -18.82
N ILE A 236 3.35 3.28 -17.55
CA ILE A 236 2.55 3.68 -16.39
C ILE A 236 2.16 5.15 -16.45
N LYS A 237 3.07 6.05 -16.85
CA LYS A 237 2.78 7.49 -17.09
C LYS A 237 1.63 7.71 -18.08
N GLN A 238 1.37 6.75 -18.98
CA GLN A 238 0.34 6.86 -20.01
C GLN A 238 -1.00 6.19 -19.62
N LEU A 239 -1.04 5.44 -18.52
CA LEU A 239 -2.27 4.75 -18.08
C LEU A 239 -3.40 5.74 -17.71
N GLY A 240 -3.03 6.90 -17.14
CA GLY A 240 -3.98 7.93 -16.69
C GLY A 240 -4.51 7.67 -15.29
N ILE A 241 -3.74 6.98 -14.46
CA ILE A 241 -3.92 6.92 -13.01
C ILE A 241 -3.49 8.25 -12.37
N ASP A 242 -3.99 8.54 -11.18
CA ASP A 242 -3.76 9.82 -10.49
C ASP A 242 -2.46 9.83 -9.70
N SER A 243 -2.07 8.68 -9.14
CA SER A 243 -0.76 8.51 -8.51
C SER A 243 -0.26 7.08 -8.52
N ILE A 244 1.06 6.97 -8.42
CA ILE A 244 1.78 5.73 -8.12
C ILE A 244 2.09 5.69 -6.63
N ILE A 245 2.05 4.49 -6.05
CA ILE A 245 2.33 4.28 -4.64
C ILE A 245 3.64 3.50 -4.47
N LEU A 246 4.50 4.03 -3.61
CA LEU A 246 5.68 3.32 -3.10
C LEU A 246 5.35 2.77 -1.72
N ASP A 247 5.30 1.45 -1.58
CA ASP A 247 5.08 0.81 -0.29
C ASP A 247 6.42 0.61 0.41
N CYS A 248 6.73 1.52 1.32
CA CYS A 248 7.95 1.53 2.12
C CYS A 248 7.72 1.02 3.56
N ARG A 249 6.53 0.47 3.85
CA ARG A 249 6.29 -0.18 5.15
C ARG A 249 7.34 -1.25 5.40
N TYR A 250 7.72 -1.41 6.64
CA TYR A 250 8.69 -2.43 7.09
C TYR A 250 10.11 -2.24 6.53
N SER A 251 10.40 -1.07 5.97
CA SER A 251 11.72 -0.68 5.45
C SER A 251 12.35 0.41 6.30
N ASN A 252 13.66 0.61 6.17
CA ASN A 252 14.35 1.69 6.87
C ASN A 252 14.30 3.01 6.07
N GLU A 253 14.69 4.10 6.74
CA GLU A 253 14.67 5.47 6.20
C GLU A 253 15.53 5.59 4.94
N LYS A 254 16.69 4.91 4.91
CA LYS A 254 17.61 4.95 3.77
C LYS A 254 16.97 4.32 2.52
N TYR A 255 16.29 3.19 2.68
CA TYR A 255 15.52 2.58 1.60
C TYR A 255 14.45 3.54 1.10
N THR A 256 13.65 4.10 2.02
CA THR A 256 12.54 5.01 1.71
C THR A 256 13.03 6.22 0.90
N THR A 257 14.12 6.87 1.32
CA THR A 257 14.69 8.03 0.61
C THR A 257 15.22 7.65 -0.77
N ASN A 258 15.93 6.54 -0.88
CA ASN A 258 16.52 6.11 -2.15
C ASN A 258 15.44 5.74 -3.17
N ILE A 259 14.45 4.95 -2.76
CA ILE A 259 13.38 4.52 -3.68
C ILE A 259 12.54 5.71 -4.15
N LEU A 260 12.21 6.62 -3.23
CA LEU A 260 11.47 7.84 -3.54
C LEU A 260 12.24 8.73 -4.53
N SER A 261 13.56 8.90 -4.32
CA SER A 261 14.41 9.68 -5.24
C SER A 261 14.42 9.08 -6.66
N ILE A 262 14.57 7.76 -6.78
CA ILE A 262 14.60 7.06 -8.07
C ILE A 262 13.25 7.19 -8.79
N TYR A 263 12.14 6.92 -8.12
CA TYR A 263 10.82 7.02 -8.74
C TYR A 263 10.44 8.47 -9.08
N ASN A 264 10.79 9.44 -8.23
CA ASN A 264 10.60 10.86 -8.55
C ASN A 264 11.38 11.28 -9.81
N ASP A 265 12.60 10.74 -9.99
CA ASP A 265 13.38 11.01 -11.18
C ASP A 265 12.84 10.28 -12.42
N SER A 266 12.27 9.09 -12.27
CA SER A 266 11.64 8.31 -13.36
C SER A 266 10.37 8.95 -13.93
N LEU A 267 9.73 9.87 -13.19
CA LEU A 267 8.58 10.64 -13.69
C LEU A 267 8.97 11.67 -14.73
N LYS A 268 10.24 12.05 -14.80
CA LYS A 268 10.78 12.87 -15.90
C LYS A 268 10.85 12.02 -17.17
N ASP A 269 11.15 12.68 -18.30
CA ASP A 269 11.40 11.95 -19.56
C ASP A 269 12.70 11.17 -19.43
N ARG A 270 12.57 9.84 -19.36
CA ARG A 270 13.66 8.87 -19.26
C ARG A 270 13.53 7.83 -20.35
N ASP A 271 14.64 7.43 -20.94
CA ASP A 271 14.65 6.31 -21.86
C ASP A 271 14.71 4.96 -21.11
N ASP A 272 14.51 3.87 -21.85
CA ASP A 272 14.49 2.53 -21.28
C ASP A 272 15.84 2.10 -20.70
N GLU A 273 16.96 2.64 -21.23
CA GLU A 273 18.30 2.37 -20.70
C GLU A 273 18.49 3.03 -19.33
N GLU A 274 18.01 4.26 -19.14
CA GLU A 274 18.04 4.95 -17.86
C GLU A 274 17.16 4.23 -16.82
N LEU A 275 15.95 3.79 -17.23
CA LEU A 275 15.06 3.03 -16.34
C LEU A 275 15.66 1.68 -15.95
N SER A 276 16.35 1.00 -16.85
CA SER A 276 17.09 -0.23 -16.53
C SER A 276 18.25 0.02 -15.55
N LYS A 277 18.95 1.16 -15.65
CA LYS A 277 19.98 1.55 -14.65
C LYS A 277 19.37 1.75 -13.26
N TYR A 278 18.19 2.37 -13.18
CA TYR A 278 17.48 2.50 -11.91
C TYR A 278 17.11 1.16 -11.29
N LYS A 279 16.69 0.19 -12.09
CA LYS A 279 16.44 -1.17 -11.61
C LYS A 279 17.66 -1.77 -10.92
N TYR A 280 18.84 -1.67 -11.55
CA TYR A 280 20.09 -2.17 -10.94
C TYR A 280 20.40 -1.44 -9.63
N GLN A 281 20.20 -0.12 -9.57
CA GLN A 281 20.37 0.63 -8.31
C GLN A 281 19.42 0.13 -7.22
N ILE A 282 18.14 -0.13 -7.56
CA ILE A 282 17.16 -0.69 -6.61
C ILE A 282 17.61 -2.07 -6.12
N MET A 283 18.11 -2.93 -7.01
CA MET A 283 18.64 -4.26 -6.64
C MET A 283 19.80 -4.16 -5.65
N ASP A 284 20.68 -3.17 -5.78
CA ASP A 284 21.86 -3.00 -4.94
C ASP A 284 21.52 -2.66 -3.48
N PHE A 285 20.42 -1.94 -3.23
CA PHE A 285 20.03 -1.59 -1.86
C PHE A 285 18.77 -2.32 -1.36
N SER A 286 18.09 -3.06 -2.23
CA SER A 286 16.93 -3.88 -1.83
C SER A 286 17.39 -5.09 -1.01
N GLN A 287 16.67 -5.36 0.08
CA GLN A 287 16.91 -6.55 0.90
C GLN A 287 16.19 -7.80 0.35
N SER A 288 15.39 -7.63 -0.70
CA SER A 288 14.55 -8.66 -1.32
C SER A 288 14.86 -8.79 -2.79
N TYR A 289 14.59 -9.97 -3.36
CA TYR A 289 14.51 -10.08 -4.82
C TYR A 289 13.42 -9.18 -5.35
N ILE A 290 13.60 -8.67 -6.57
CA ILE A 290 12.60 -7.82 -7.22
C ILE A 290 11.93 -8.58 -8.38
N ASN A 291 10.63 -8.33 -8.55
CA ASN A 291 9.86 -8.88 -9.67
C ASN A 291 8.82 -7.85 -10.17
N LYS A 292 8.13 -8.17 -11.26
CA LYS A 292 7.10 -7.31 -11.85
C LYS A 292 5.66 -7.70 -11.44
N GLY A 293 5.53 -8.66 -10.51
CA GLY A 293 4.22 -9.17 -10.09
C GLY A 293 3.37 -9.62 -11.29
N ASN A 294 2.08 -9.35 -11.22
CA ASN A 294 1.13 -9.68 -12.27
C ASN A 294 1.05 -8.61 -13.39
N TYR A 295 1.81 -7.53 -13.31
CA TYR A 295 1.68 -6.38 -14.22
C TYR A 295 1.88 -6.75 -15.68
N ILE A 296 2.83 -7.64 -16.01
CA ILE A 296 3.14 -8.03 -17.39
C ILE A 296 2.12 -9.02 -17.95
N GLU A 297 1.84 -10.10 -17.23
CA GLU A 297 1.13 -11.26 -17.76
C GLU A 297 -0.28 -11.45 -17.19
N GLY A 298 -0.60 -10.79 -16.08
CA GLY A 298 -1.85 -11.04 -15.35
C GLY A 298 -1.88 -12.43 -14.69
N ARG A 299 -3.00 -12.74 -14.02
CA ARG A 299 -3.15 -13.97 -13.23
C ARG A 299 -3.18 -15.29 -14.03
N LEU A 300 -3.50 -15.24 -15.31
CA LEU A 300 -3.76 -16.46 -16.10
C LEU A 300 -2.49 -17.21 -16.53
N HIS A 301 -1.29 -16.72 -16.20
CA HIS A 301 -0.02 -17.30 -16.65
C HIS A 301 0.77 -18.05 -15.57
N GLU A 302 0.34 -18.06 -14.31
CA GLU A 302 1.04 -18.81 -13.24
C GLU A 302 1.05 -20.32 -13.46
N ASP A 303 0.08 -20.88 -14.18
CA ASP A 303 -0.04 -22.34 -14.42
C ASP A 303 0.94 -22.90 -15.46
N LYS A 304 1.67 -22.07 -16.21
CA LYS A 304 2.59 -22.53 -17.27
C LYS A 304 4.02 -22.82 -16.81
N HIS A 305 4.42 -22.36 -15.64
CA HIS A 305 5.78 -22.53 -15.12
C HIS A 305 5.99 -23.71 -14.17
N GLU A 306 4.94 -24.48 -13.83
CA GLU A 306 5.07 -25.65 -12.95
C GLU A 306 5.48 -26.95 -13.69
N ASN A 307 5.61 -26.92 -15.02
CA ASN A 307 5.93 -28.11 -15.85
C ASN A 307 7.25 -28.00 -16.64
N SER A 308 8.22 -27.21 -16.17
CA SER A 308 9.55 -27.20 -16.80
C SER A 308 10.69 -27.35 -15.80
#